data_0ccdcc2e27d0cbca7135f6b6ef1e4f9f
#
_entry.id   0ccdcc2e27d0cbca7135f6b6ef1e4f9f
#
_cell.length_a   1.000
_cell.length_b   1.000
_cell.length_c   1.000
_cell.angle_alpha   90.00
_cell.angle_beta   90.00
_cell.angle_gamma   90.00
#
_symmetry.space_group_name_H-M   'P 1'
#
loop_
_entity.id
_entity.type
_entity.pdbx_description
1 polymer ?
#
loop_
_entity_poly.entity_id
_entity_poly.type
_entity_poly.pdbx_seq_one_letter_code
_entity_poly.pdbx_strand_id
1 'polypeptide(L)'
;SLTMVSLREENLHKSTASTAIMTAAVVDDVLSLIGLSILIPIILSATNGGSGVEASAIMIIVIKVIIFFIVMAFIGLVLFPDSLAREKEKKHGVFFNFAMKIRKFTGIRKLLVTQNGKFTPLIMIFIAFTFGLLAEKFGFHPAIGAYFGGLFLKGEYFNVTVDKKILSHQNDAKKVMDHLAFTIFGPIFFLMLGTKLLFDMEIISNVLLPIFVLFTSVLILQVVAAAVAAKYTGKYEWHESVMIGLGMLGRAELAFIVINIAYTQNQIISLEQFYILIGTLFLLNLTVPTAIKWWKPYYLGKEQFRLFGILLSRKENIYQEKMEK
;
A
#
# COMPACT_ATOMS: atom_id res chain seq x y z
N SER A 1 3.35 -2.39 -7.19
CA SER A 1 4.64 -2.17 -6.51
C SER A 1 5.75 -2.94 -7.23
N LEU A 2 7.00 -2.48 -7.13
CA LEU A 2 8.18 -3.08 -7.77
C LEU A 2 8.37 -4.55 -7.39
N THR A 3 8.11 -4.89 -6.13
CA THR A 3 8.15 -6.27 -5.61
C THR A 3 7.27 -7.22 -6.42
N MET A 4 6.06 -6.80 -6.80
CA MET A 4 5.15 -7.65 -7.58
C MET A 4 5.63 -7.86 -9.01
N VAL A 5 6.26 -6.84 -9.62
CA VAL A 5 6.89 -6.97 -10.94
C VAL A 5 8.00 -8.02 -10.85
N SER A 6 8.90 -7.89 -9.87
CA SER A 6 10.01 -8.83 -9.66
C SER A 6 9.53 -10.25 -9.39
N LEU A 7 8.48 -10.43 -8.57
CA LEU A 7 7.90 -11.76 -8.34
C LEU A 7 7.23 -12.35 -9.59
N ARG A 8 6.67 -11.53 -10.48
CA ARG A 8 6.14 -11.99 -11.79
C ARG A 8 7.24 -12.39 -12.74
N GLU A 9 8.30 -11.60 -12.86
CA GLU A 9 9.47 -11.92 -13.69
C GLU A 9 10.11 -13.24 -13.27
N GLU A 10 10.13 -13.52 -11.96
CA GLU A 10 10.67 -14.75 -11.41
C GLU A 10 9.67 -15.91 -11.35
N ASN A 11 8.43 -15.73 -11.88
CA ASN A 11 7.32 -16.71 -11.84
C ASN A 11 6.89 -17.12 -10.43
N LEU A 12 7.07 -16.26 -9.44
CA LEU A 12 6.70 -16.50 -8.03
C LEU A 12 5.40 -15.80 -7.61
N HIS A 13 4.70 -15.12 -8.52
CA HIS A 13 3.52 -14.30 -8.22
C HIS A 13 2.30 -15.06 -7.67
N LYS A 14 2.26 -16.39 -7.85
CA LYS A 14 1.20 -17.27 -7.31
C LYS A 14 1.62 -18.01 -6.04
N SER A 15 2.81 -17.75 -5.52
CA SER A 15 3.33 -18.42 -4.33
C SER A 15 2.62 -17.93 -3.04
N THR A 16 2.71 -18.75 -1.99
CA THR A 16 2.23 -18.39 -0.65
C THR A 16 2.91 -17.14 -0.13
N ALA A 17 4.23 -17.02 -0.32
CA ALA A 17 4.99 -15.83 0.05
C ALA A 17 4.51 -14.58 -0.69
N SER A 18 4.20 -14.68 -1.99
CA SER A 18 3.68 -13.54 -2.77
C SER A 18 2.34 -13.04 -2.22
N THR A 19 1.44 -13.95 -1.88
CA THR A 19 0.14 -13.60 -1.28
C THR A 19 0.32 -12.91 0.07
N ALA A 20 1.23 -13.43 0.91
CA ALA A 20 1.56 -12.83 2.20
C ALA A 20 2.15 -11.42 2.04
N ILE A 21 3.11 -11.23 1.12
CA ILE A 21 3.72 -9.92 0.82
C ILE A 21 2.66 -8.92 0.38
N MET A 22 1.77 -9.30 -0.55
CA MET A 22 0.70 -8.41 -1.03
C MET A 22 -0.24 -7.98 0.10
N THR A 23 -0.66 -8.93 0.93
CA THR A 23 -1.58 -8.64 2.03
C THR A 23 -0.92 -7.76 3.09
N ALA A 24 0.33 -8.07 3.45
CA ALA A 24 1.10 -7.28 4.41
C ALA A 24 1.37 -5.86 3.89
N ALA A 25 1.69 -5.70 2.60
CA ALA A 25 1.93 -4.40 1.99
C ALA A 25 0.68 -3.50 2.05
N VAL A 26 -0.52 -4.03 1.78
CA VAL A 26 -1.77 -3.26 1.91
C VAL A 26 -1.99 -2.79 3.35
N VAL A 27 -1.72 -3.65 4.34
CA VAL A 27 -1.85 -3.28 5.77
C VAL A 27 -0.79 -2.22 6.15
N ASP A 28 0.46 -2.38 5.69
CA ASP A 28 1.55 -1.42 5.92
C ASP A 28 1.19 -0.04 5.35
N ASP A 29 0.66 0.03 4.13
CA ASP A 29 0.20 1.27 3.50
C ASP A 29 -0.90 1.96 4.33
N VAL A 30 -1.90 1.20 4.80
CA VAL A 30 -2.96 1.74 5.66
C VAL A 30 -2.39 2.30 6.96
N LEU A 31 -1.54 1.53 7.65
CA LEU A 31 -0.93 1.95 8.91
C LEU A 31 -0.02 3.17 8.73
N SER A 32 0.73 3.22 7.63
CA SER A 32 1.59 4.35 7.28
C SER A 32 0.78 5.63 7.06
N LEU A 33 -0.37 5.53 6.38
CA LEU A 33 -1.27 6.67 6.17
C LEU A 33 -1.94 7.13 7.46
N ILE A 34 -2.30 6.21 8.35
CA ILE A 34 -2.80 6.53 9.70
C ILE A 34 -1.72 7.28 10.49
N GLY A 35 -0.49 6.74 10.50
CA GLY A 35 0.66 7.37 11.14
C GLY A 35 0.90 8.79 10.63
N LEU A 36 0.90 8.98 9.31
CA LEU A 36 1.06 10.29 8.67
C LEU A 36 -0.04 11.27 9.09
N SER A 37 -1.29 10.81 9.16
CA SER A 37 -2.43 11.62 9.56
C SER A 37 -2.31 12.16 10.99
N ILE A 38 -1.59 11.43 11.85
CA ILE A 38 -1.35 11.83 13.24
C ILE A 38 -0.10 12.71 13.34
N LEU A 39 0.99 12.31 12.68
CA LEU A 39 2.29 12.95 12.82
C LEU A 39 2.34 14.36 12.23
N ILE A 40 1.78 14.57 11.02
CA ILE A 40 1.83 15.90 10.37
C ILE A 40 1.19 16.99 11.23
N PRO A 41 -0.07 16.87 11.71
CA PRO A 41 -0.66 17.89 12.54
C PRO A 41 0.08 18.11 13.86
N ILE A 42 0.64 17.06 14.48
CA ILE A 42 1.43 17.18 15.71
C ILE A 42 2.67 18.03 15.47
N ILE A 43 3.43 17.73 14.40
CA ILE A 43 4.65 18.46 14.07
C ILE A 43 4.33 19.93 13.74
N LEU A 44 3.30 20.17 12.93
CA LEU A 44 2.87 21.53 12.61
C LEU A 44 2.40 22.34 13.84
N SER A 45 1.75 21.69 14.80
CA SER A 45 1.40 22.32 16.07
C SER A 45 2.62 22.65 16.91
N ALA A 46 3.66 21.78 16.89
CA ALA A 46 4.91 22.00 17.60
C ALA A 46 5.75 23.13 17.00
N THR A 47 5.71 23.30 15.67
CA THR A 47 6.49 24.36 14.98
C THR A 47 5.86 25.73 15.02
N ASN A 48 4.51 25.80 15.07
CA ASN A 48 3.76 27.07 15.05
C ASN A 48 3.51 27.69 16.44
N GLY A 49 3.77 26.96 17.53
CA GLY A 49 3.58 27.45 18.89
C GLY A 49 4.84 27.27 19.75
N GLY A 50 5.51 28.34 20.09
CA GLY A 50 6.74 28.34 20.89
C GLY A 50 6.65 27.81 22.34
N SER A 51 5.55 27.18 22.74
CA SER A 51 5.38 26.41 23.98
C SER A 51 4.87 25.04 23.58
N GLY A 52 5.60 23.99 23.88
CA GLY A 52 5.38 22.59 23.47
C GLY A 52 3.93 22.19 23.19
N VAL A 53 3.78 21.16 22.37
CA VAL A 53 2.43 20.69 21.96
C VAL A 53 1.61 20.36 23.20
N GLU A 54 0.55 21.12 23.46
CA GLU A 54 -0.36 20.83 24.57
C GLU A 54 -0.99 19.45 24.37
N ALA A 55 -1.03 18.66 25.44
CA ALA A 55 -1.66 17.32 25.40
C ALA A 55 -3.12 17.37 24.89
N SER A 56 -3.83 18.47 25.13
CA SER A 56 -5.16 18.76 24.61
C SER A 56 -5.20 18.80 23.08
N ALA A 57 -4.22 19.44 22.44
CA ALA A 57 -4.12 19.53 20.99
C ALA A 57 -3.87 18.15 20.35
N ILE A 58 -2.98 17.34 20.94
CA ILE A 58 -2.74 15.96 20.49
C ILE A 58 -4.02 15.12 20.61
N MET A 59 -4.72 15.23 21.74
CA MET A 59 -5.96 14.49 21.95
C MET A 59 -7.02 14.84 20.89
N ILE A 60 -7.18 16.12 20.55
CA ILE A 60 -8.11 16.56 19.50
C ILE A 60 -7.74 15.96 18.14
N ILE A 61 -6.45 15.90 17.79
CA ILE A 61 -5.97 15.28 16.54
C ILE A 61 -6.30 13.79 16.52
N VAL A 62 -6.00 13.06 17.59
CA VAL A 62 -6.29 11.63 17.72
C VAL A 62 -7.81 11.37 17.61
N ILE A 63 -8.63 12.18 18.27
CA ILE A 63 -10.09 12.09 18.18
C ILE A 63 -10.57 12.33 16.73
N LYS A 64 -10.05 13.33 16.03
CA LYS A 64 -10.38 13.59 14.61
C LYS A 64 -10.02 12.40 13.73
N VAL A 65 -8.86 11.77 13.95
CA VAL A 65 -8.42 10.56 13.22
C VAL A 65 -9.41 9.42 13.46
N ILE A 66 -9.76 9.16 14.71
CA ILE A 66 -10.72 8.09 15.07
C ILE A 66 -12.08 8.35 14.41
N ILE A 67 -12.60 9.58 14.50
CA ILE A 67 -13.88 9.96 13.88
C ILE A 67 -13.80 9.79 12.37
N PHE A 68 -12.71 10.22 11.72
CA PHE A 68 -12.52 10.04 10.29
C PHE A 68 -12.61 8.56 9.89
N PHE A 69 -11.88 7.66 10.59
CA PHE A 69 -11.94 6.24 10.28
C PHE A 69 -13.31 5.61 10.55
N ILE A 70 -14.02 6.05 11.60
CA ILE A 70 -15.41 5.63 11.86
C ILE A 70 -16.32 6.06 10.71
N VAL A 71 -16.20 7.31 10.25
CA VAL A 71 -16.98 7.85 9.13
C VAL A 71 -16.65 7.08 7.83
N MET A 72 -15.36 6.82 7.57
CA MET A 72 -14.93 6.04 6.41
C MET A 72 -15.46 4.61 6.47
N ALA A 73 -15.36 3.94 7.63
CA ALA A 73 -15.92 2.61 7.82
C ALA A 73 -17.46 2.60 7.64
N PHE A 74 -18.16 3.60 8.16
CA PHE A 74 -19.60 3.74 7.98
C PHE A 74 -19.98 3.93 6.49
N ILE A 75 -19.29 4.80 5.77
CA ILE A 75 -19.48 5.00 4.33
C ILE A 75 -19.19 3.70 3.57
N GLY A 76 -18.09 3.00 3.92
CA GLY A 76 -17.75 1.71 3.35
C GLY A 76 -18.85 0.67 3.53
N LEU A 77 -19.44 0.58 4.73
CA LEU A 77 -20.53 -0.35 5.02
C LEU A 77 -21.84 0.00 4.31
N VAL A 78 -22.15 1.30 4.15
CA VAL A 78 -23.40 1.76 3.58
C VAL A 78 -23.36 1.79 2.05
N LEU A 79 -22.33 2.39 1.45
CA LEU A 79 -22.22 2.55 -0.01
C LEU A 79 -21.59 1.33 -0.70
N PHE A 80 -20.75 0.57 0.00
CA PHE A 80 -20.00 -0.57 -0.52
C PHE A 80 -20.29 -1.87 0.25
N PRO A 81 -21.55 -2.29 0.38
CA PRO A 81 -21.89 -3.51 1.14
C PRO A 81 -21.38 -4.77 0.43
N ASP A 82 -21.01 -5.78 1.22
CA ASP A 82 -20.68 -7.11 0.70
C ASP A 82 -21.88 -7.71 -0.03
N SER A 83 -21.76 -7.97 -1.32
CA SER A 83 -22.92 -8.11 -2.19
C SER A 83 -23.48 -9.53 -2.31
N LEU A 84 -22.69 -10.58 -2.13
CA LEU A 84 -23.14 -11.94 -2.48
C LEU A 84 -22.99 -12.98 -1.38
N ALA A 85 -22.03 -12.88 -0.50
CA ALA A 85 -21.83 -13.88 0.57
C ALA A 85 -22.91 -13.83 1.66
N ARG A 86 -23.49 -12.64 1.92
CA ARG A 86 -24.49 -12.42 2.96
C ARG A 86 -25.94 -12.60 2.51
N GLU A 87 -26.21 -12.70 1.21
CA GLU A 87 -27.58 -12.98 0.72
C GLU A 87 -28.08 -14.37 1.16
N LYS A 88 -27.15 -15.27 1.53
CA LYS A 88 -27.46 -16.63 2.01
C LYS A 88 -27.55 -16.75 3.54
N GLU A 89 -27.11 -15.78 4.31
CA GLU A 89 -27.21 -15.80 5.78
C GLU A 89 -28.42 -14.99 6.28
N LYS A 90 -29.42 -15.69 6.77
CA LYS A 90 -30.74 -15.18 7.20
C LYS A 90 -30.77 -14.40 8.55
N LYS A 91 -29.67 -13.90 9.08
CA LYS A 91 -29.68 -13.07 10.32
C LYS A 91 -29.14 -11.68 10.03
N HIS A 92 -30.04 -10.75 9.75
CA HIS A 92 -29.70 -9.36 9.48
C HIS A 92 -30.05 -8.48 10.68
N GLY A 93 -29.07 -7.75 11.23
CA GLY A 93 -29.30 -6.73 12.25
C GLY A 93 -29.98 -5.48 11.67
N VAL A 94 -30.57 -4.65 12.55
CA VAL A 94 -31.28 -3.41 12.18
C VAL A 94 -30.42 -2.49 11.28
N PHE A 95 -29.14 -2.40 11.57
CA PHE A 95 -28.17 -1.59 10.82
C PHE A 95 -27.96 -2.11 9.37
N PHE A 96 -27.96 -3.43 9.20
CA PHE A 96 -27.84 -4.04 7.87
C PHE A 96 -29.08 -3.77 7.02
N ASN A 97 -30.27 -3.84 7.61
CA ASN A 97 -31.51 -3.53 6.92
C ASN A 97 -31.61 -2.06 6.48
N PHE A 98 -31.09 -1.13 7.30
CA PHE A 98 -30.96 0.28 6.95
C PHE A 98 -29.97 0.51 5.78
N ALA A 99 -28.80 -0.10 5.86
CA ALA A 99 -27.80 -0.07 4.78
C ALA A 99 -28.35 -0.68 3.47
N MET A 100 -29.12 -1.76 3.55
CA MET A 100 -29.79 -2.39 2.40
C MET A 100 -30.85 -1.49 1.78
N LYS A 101 -31.57 -0.71 2.58
CA LYS A 101 -32.59 0.25 2.10
C LYS A 101 -31.95 1.40 1.30
N ILE A 102 -30.84 1.94 1.79
CA ILE A 102 -30.05 2.98 1.10
C ILE A 102 -29.43 2.40 -0.19
N ARG A 103 -28.88 1.18 -0.14
CA ARG A 103 -28.32 0.46 -1.29
C ARG A 103 -29.32 0.32 -2.46
N LYS A 104 -30.59 0.11 -2.17
CA LYS A 104 -31.62 -0.02 -3.21
C LYS A 104 -31.74 1.27 -4.03
N PHE A 105 -31.39 2.42 -3.43
CA PHE A 105 -31.49 3.75 -4.05
C PHE A 105 -30.17 4.25 -4.66
N THR A 106 -29.02 3.98 -4.02
CA THR A 106 -27.71 4.60 -4.34
C THR A 106 -26.56 3.59 -4.53
N GLY A 107 -26.86 2.33 -4.86
CA GLY A 107 -25.85 1.30 -4.94
C GLY A 107 -24.72 1.65 -5.94
N ILE A 108 -23.48 1.78 -5.43
CA ILE A 108 -22.27 2.08 -6.22
C ILE A 108 -22.09 1.11 -7.38
N ARG A 109 -22.55 -0.14 -7.24
CA ARG A 109 -22.55 -1.13 -8.32
C ARG A 109 -23.34 -0.68 -9.54
N LYS A 110 -24.50 -0.03 -9.35
CA LYS A 110 -25.30 0.50 -10.48
C LYS A 110 -24.53 1.57 -11.23
N LEU A 111 -23.80 2.43 -10.51
CA LEU A 111 -22.98 3.47 -11.11
C LEU A 111 -21.81 2.86 -11.89
N LEU A 112 -21.07 1.92 -11.29
CA LEU A 112 -19.90 1.29 -11.92
C LEU A 112 -20.26 0.50 -13.17
N VAL A 113 -21.46 -0.07 -13.22
CA VAL A 113 -21.97 -0.90 -14.33
C VAL A 113 -22.71 -0.06 -15.39
N THR A 114 -22.88 1.24 -15.18
CA THR A 114 -23.59 2.13 -16.11
C THR A 114 -22.98 2.03 -17.52
N GLN A 115 -23.85 1.90 -18.52
CA GLN A 115 -23.49 1.69 -19.93
C GLN A 115 -22.47 0.55 -20.15
N ASN A 116 -22.72 -0.60 -19.55
CA ASN A 116 -21.85 -1.79 -19.66
C ASN A 116 -20.41 -1.53 -19.24
N GLY A 117 -20.19 -0.69 -18.24
CA GLY A 117 -18.88 -0.45 -17.65
C GLY A 117 -17.97 0.53 -18.41
N LYS A 118 -18.45 1.21 -19.46
CA LYS A 118 -17.64 2.18 -20.21
C LYS A 118 -17.14 3.34 -19.36
N PHE A 119 -17.93 3.80 -18.39
CA PHE A 119 -17.59 4.91 -17.50
C PHE A 119 -16.95 4.49 -16.19
N THR A 120 -16.69 3.21 -15.99
CA THR A 120 -16.10 2.69 -14.75
C THR A 120 -14.82 3.42 -14.31
N PRO A 121 -13.82 3.67 -15.19
CA PRO A 121 -12.61 4.41 -14.77
C PRO A 121 -12.92 5.84 -14.31
N LEU A 122 -13.83 6.54 -14.98
CA LEU A 122 -14.23 7.89 -14.61
C LEU A 122 -14.92 7.91 -13.23
N ILE A 123 -15.77 6.92 -12.96
CA ILE A 123 -16.45 6.78 -11.67
C ILE A 123 -15.43 6.47 -10.56
N MET A 124 -14.42 5.63 -10.84
CA MET A 124 -13.33 5.36 -9.90
C MET A 124 -12.57 6.64 -9.54
N ILE A 125 -12.23 7.46 -10.52
CA ILE A 125 -11.58 8.76 -10.31
C ILE A 125 -12.49 9.67 -9.48
N PHE A 126 -13.77 9.74 -9.80
CA PHE A 126 -14.74 10.56 -9.05
C PHE A 126 -14.86 10.11 -7.58
N ILE A 127 -14.85 8.79 -7.33
CA ILE A 127 -14.84 8.24 -5.98
C ILE A 127 -13.56 8.68 -5.25
N ALA A 128 -12.38 8.55 -5.89
CA ALA A 128 -11.12 8.95 -5.31
C ALA A 128 -11.10 10.45 -4.93
N PHE A 129 -11.59 11.31 -5.81
CA PHE A 129 -11.73 12.74 -5.53
C PHE A 129 -12.70 13.04 -4.39
N THR A 130 -13.87 12.40 -4.38
CA THR A 130 -14.87 12.59 -3.33
C THR A 130 -14.34 12.22 -1.95
N PHE A 131 -13.66 11.08 -1.85
CA PHE A 131 -13.04 10.63 -0.60
C PHE A 131 -11.81 11.49 -0.25
N GLY A 132 -11.06 11.96 -1.24
CA GLY A 132 -9.96 12.91 -1.04
C GLY A 132 -10.44 14.22 -0.43
N LEU A 133 -11.49 14.83 -0.98
CA LEU A 133 -12.11 16.05 -0.43
C LEU A 133 -12.71 15.82 0.97
N LEU A 134 -13.23 14.62 1.22
CA LEU A 134 -13.70 14.28 2.56
C LEU A 134 -12.54 14.26 3.57
N ALA A 135 -11.41 13.63 3.23
CA ALA A 135 -10.22 13.61 4.08
C ALA A 135 -9.70 15.03 4.38
N GLU A 136 -9.67 15.89 3.36
CA GLU A 136 -9.25 17.29 3.49
C GLU A 136 -10.11 18.08 4.49
N LYS A 137 -11.44 17.86 4.48
CA LYS A 137 -12.35 18.47 5.46
C LYS A 137 -12.05 18.06 6.92
N PHE A 138 -11.47 16.88 7.12
CA PHE A 138 -10.99 16.43 8.42
C PHE A 138 -9.59 16.95 8.77
N GLY A 139 -8.94 17.67 7.84
CA GLY A 139 -7.58 18.18 7.99
C GLY A 139 -6.50 17.17 7.64
N PHE A 140 -6.82 16.12 6.87
CA PHE A 140 -5.89 15.13 6.39
C PHE A 140 -5.54 15.35 4.92
N HIS A 141 -4.40 14.80 4.50
CA HIS A 141 -4.01 14.89 3.10
C HIS A 141 -5.01 14.14 2.19
N PRO A 142 -5.45 14.71 1.05
CA PRO A 142 -6.44 14.10 0.16
C PRO A 142 -6.08 12.70 -0.34
N ALA A 143 -4.77 12.40 -0.48
CA ALA A 143 -4.30 11.08 -0.89
C ALA A 143 -4.79 9.95 0.04
N ILE A 144 -4.96 10.24 1.34
CA ILE A 144 -5.46 9.28 2.33
C ILE A 144 -6.90 8.88 1.99
N GLY A 145 -7.75 9.87 1.75
CA GLY A 145 -9.14 9.61 1.35
C GLY A 145 -9.23 8.86 0.02
N ALA A 146 -8.48 9.31 -0.99
CA ALA A 146 -8.47 8.65 -2.30
C ALA A 146 -8.03 7.17 -2.21
N TYR A 147 -7.02 6.87 -1.39
CA TYR A 147 -6.56 5.51 -1.14
C TYR A 147 -7.67 4.63 -0.54
N PHE A 148 -8.36 5.12 0.51
CA PHE A 148 -9.51 4.41 1.10
C PHE A 148 -10.65 4.24 0.11
N GLY A 149 -10.94 5.26 -0.71
CA GLY A 149 -11.91 5.15 -1.79
C GLY A 149 -11.61 3.98 -2.74
N GLY A 150 -10.34 3.78 -3.06
CA GLY A 150 -9.87 2.63 -3.86
C GLY A 150 -10.03 1.29 -3.13
N LEU A 151 -9.69 1.23 -1.84
CA LEU A 151 -9.80 0.00 -1.03
C LEU A 151 -11.25 -0.52 -0.90
N PHE A 152 -12.24 0.37 -0.93
CA PHE A 152 -13.65 -0.03 -0.87
C PHE A 152 -14.15 -0.67 -2.17
N LEU A 153 -13.45 -0.50 -3.29
CA LEU A 153 -13.83 -1.04 -4.58
C LEU A 153 -13.48 -2.53 -4.68
N LYS A 154 -14.47 -3.38 -4.44
CA LYS A 154 -14.32 -4.83 -4.57
C LYS A 154 -14.57 -5.29 -6.02
N GLY A 155 -13.89 -6.37 -6.44
CA GLY A 155 -14.03 -6.94 -7.78
C GLY A 155 -15.46 -7.29 -8.18
N GLU A 156 -16.28 -7.67 -7.22
CA GLU A 156 -17.69 -8.03 -7.42
C GLU A 156 -18.57 -6.87 -7.93
N TYR A 157 -18.18 -5.61 -7.64
CA TYR A 157 -18.95 -4.43 -8.09
C TYR A 157 -18.82 -4.16 -9.58
N PHE A 158 -17.82 -4.75 -10.24
CA PHE A 158 -17.57 -4.61 -11.68
C PHE A 158 -18.25 -5.68 -12.53
N ASN A 159 -19.02 -6.59 -11.91
CA ASN A 159 -19.68 -7.67 -12.61
C ASN A 159 -21.01 -7.20 -13.19
N VAL A 160 -21.17 -7.37 -14.51
CA VAL A 160 -22.42 -7.13 -15.26
C VAL A 160 -22.99 -8.47 -15.68
N THR A 161 -24.28 -8.65 -15.52
CA THR A 161 -24.98 -9.83 -16.03
C THR A 161 -25.65 -9.45 -17.35
N VAL A 162 -25.14 -9.97 -18.47
CA VAL A 162 -25.69 -9.83 -19.81
C VAL A 162 -26.01 -11.23 -20.32
N ASP A 163 -27.25 -11.47 -20.74
CA ASP A 163 -27.71 -12.77 -21.27
C ASP A 163 -27.34 -13.99 -20.40
N LYS A 164 -27.55 -13.88 -19.09
CA LYS A 164 -27.20 -14.89 -18.07
C LYS A 164 -25.70 -15.18 -17.95
N LYS A 165 -24.83 -14.47 -18.65
CA LYS A 165 -23.36 -14.53 -18.46
C LYS A 165 -22.90 -13.38 -17.59
N ILE A 166 -22.02 -13.69 -16.63
CA ILE A 166 -21.38 -12.68 -15.79
C ILE A 166 -20.13 -12.20 -16.54
N LEU A 167 -20.15 -10.96 -16.98
CA LEU A 167 -19.00 -10.27 -17.57
C LEU A 167 -18.38 -9.35 -16.51
N SER A 168 -17.08 -9.45 -16.27
CA SER A 168 -16.39 -8.57 -15.34
C SER A 168 -15.59 -7.52 -16.12
N HIS A 169 -15.93 -6.24 -15.89
CA HIS A 169 -15.20 -5.10 -16.45
C HIS A 169 -14.05 -4.63 -15.56
N GLN A 170 -13.75 -5.37 -14.49
CA GLN A 170 -12.69 -5.02 -13.55
C GLN A 170 -11.32 -4.91 -14.23
N ASN A 171 -10.98 -5.89 -15.05
CA ASN A 171 -9.66 -5.94 -15.71
C ASN A 171 -9.49 -4.78 -16.71
N ASP A 172 -10.55 -4.41 -17.42
CA ASP A 172 -10.48 -3.32 -18.38
C ASP A 172 -10.40 -1.96 -17.67
N ALA A 173 -11.21 -1.76 -16.64
CA ALA A 173 -11.13 -0.57 -15.80
C ALA A 173 -9.73 -0.46 -15.13
N LYS A 174 -9.21 -1.57 -14.61
CA LYS A 174 -7.88 -1.61 -14.01
C LYS A 174 -6.78 -1.28 -15.02
N LYS A 175 -6.83 -1.81 -16.25
CA LYS A 175 -5.86 -1.47 -17.30
C LYS A 175 -5.85 0.03 -17.60
N VAL A 176 -7.03 0.66 -17.70
CA VAL A 176 -7.12 2.11 -17.94
C VAL A 176 -6.53 2.90 -16.76
N MET A 177 -6.86 2.51 -15.52
CA MET A 177 -6.31 3.16 -14.32
C MET A 177 -4.80 2.96 -14.20
N ASP A 178 -4.30 1.75 -14.45
CA ASP A 178 -2.87 1.45 -14.45
C ASP A 178 -2.15 2.26 -15.54
N HIS A 179 -2.74 2.39 -16.74
CA HIS A 179 -2.18 3.20 -17.82
C HIS A 179 -2.11 4.68 -17.45
N LEU A 180 -3.17 5.24 -16.89
CA LEU A 180 -3.17 6.61 -16.40
C LEU A 180 -2.12 6.83 -15.29
N ALA A 181 -2.10 5.91 -14.31
CA ALA A 181 -1.21 6.03 -13.16
C ALA A 181 0.27 5.88 -13.54
N PHE A 182 0.62 4.85 -14.32
CA PHE A 182 2.03 4.51 -14.59
C PHE A 182 2.58 5.11 -15.88
N THR A 183 1.74 5.42 -16.86
CA THR A 183 2.20 5.98 -18.14
C THR A 183 2.15 7.51 -18.17
N ILE A 184 1.22 8.12 -17.43
CA ILE A 184 1.02 9.57 -17.44
C ILE A 184 1.43 10.19 -16.10
N PHE A 185 0.70 9.88 -15.01
CA PHE A 185 0.90 10.57 -13.73
C PHE A 185 2.20 10.17 -13.02
N GLY A 186 2.60 8.91 -13.10
CA GLY A 186 3.82 8.42 -12.48
C GLY A 186 5.07 9.12 -13.02
N PRO A 187 5.34 9.12 -14.34
CA PRO A 187 6.48 9.84 -14.90
C PRO A 187 6.47 11.33 -14.58
N ILE A 188 5.31 12.01 -14.65
CA ILE A 188 5.20 13.43 -14.29
C ILE A 188 5.55 13.64 -12.81
N PHE A 189 5.05 12.78 -11.91
CA PHE A 189 5.37 12.84 -10.49
C PHE A 189 6.87 12.66 -10.22
N PHE A 190 7.49 11.64 -10.81
CA PHE A 190 8.93 11.41 -10.65
C PHE A 190 9.78 12.50 -11.29
N LEU A 191 9.34 13.07 -12.41
CA LEU A 191 9.99 14.24 -13.02
C LEU A 191 9.95 15.43 -12.04
N MET A 192 8.79 15.76 -11.50
CA MET A 192 8.64 16.83 -10.51
C MET A 192 9.47 16.58 -9.25
N LEU A 193 9.55 15.33 -8.80
CA LEU A 193 10.40 14.96 -7.67
C LEU A 193 11.88 15.16 -8.02
N GLY A 194 12.30 14.72 -9.21
CA GLY A 194 13.66 14.87 -9.70
C GLY A 194 14.11 16.33 -9.85
N THR A 195 13.21 17.24 -10.27
CA THR A 195 13.55 18.68 -10.38
C THR A 195 13.85 19.35 -9.04
N LYS A 196 13.51 18.70 -7.92
CA LYS A 196 13.83 19.19 -6.57
C LYS A 196 15.21 18.74 -6.08
N LEU A 197 15.80 17.76 -6.76
CA LEU A 197 17.16 17.31 -6.49
C LEU A 197 18.13 18.28 -7.16
N LEU A 198 18.70 19.16 -6.38
CA LEU A 198 19.81 20.02 -6.82
C LEU A 198 21.09 19.18 -6.76
N PHE A 199 21.75 18.96 -7.91
CA PHE A 199 23.01 18.21 -7.96
C PHE A 199 24.16 19.09 -7.45
N ASP A 200 24.12 19.40 -6.15
CA ASP A 200 25.19 20.09 -5.45
C ASP A 200 26.15 19.06 -4.86
N MET A 201 27.40 19.07 -5.30
CA MET A 201 28.42 18.12 -4.88
C MET A 201 28.74 18.22 -3.37
N GLU A 202 28.61 19.40 -2.79
CA GLU A 202 28.82 19.60 -1.36
C GLU A 202 27.72 18.90 -0.55
N ILE A 203 26.47 19.09 -0.95
CA ILE A 203 25.33 18.40 -0.31
C ILE A 203 25.46 16.88 -0.49
N ILE A 204 25.75 16.43 -1.73
CA ILE A 204 25.86 14.99 -2.03
C ILE A 204 26.95 14.34 -1.17
N SER A 205 28.12 14.96 -1.02
CA SER A 205 29.20 14.40 -0.22
C SER A 205 28.83 14.24 1.25
N ASN A 206 28.06 15.17 1.82
CA ASN A 206 27.61 15.16 3.21
C ASN A 206 26.50 14.12 3.47
N VAL A 207 25.64 13.82 2.48
CA VAL A 207 24.51 12.91 2.67
C VAL A 207 24.82 11.46 2.30
N LEU A 208 25.92 11.17 1.57
CA LEU A 208 26.27 9.81 1.15
C LEU A 208 26.39 8.82 2.32
N LEU A 209 27.15 9.17 3.33
CA LEU A 209 27.33 8.31 4.50
C LEU A 209 26.00 8.07 5.25
N PRO A 210 25.21 9.11 5.59
CA PRO A 210 23.86 8.92 6.14
C PRO A 210 22.94 8.04 5.29
N ILE A 211 22.98 8.16 3.95
CA ILE A 211 22.20 7.32 3.03
C ILE A 211 22.57 5.85 3.22
N PHE A 212 23.87 5.52 3.19
CA PHE A 212 24.31 4.13 3.33
C PHE A 212 24.04 3.55 4.73
N VAL A 213 24.18 4.35 5.78
CA VAL A 213 23.87 3.93 7.15
C VAL A 213 22.37 3.65 7.28
N LEU A 214 21.52 4.56 6.80
CA LEU A 214 20.07 4.39 6.86
C LEU A 214 19.61 3.21 5.99
N PHE A 215 20.13 3.11 4.76
CA PHE A 215 19.85 2.01 3.84
C PHE A 215 20.18 0.65 4.48
N THR A 216 21.40 0.49 5.01
CA THR A 216 21.84 -0.78 5.62
C THR A 216 21.02 -1.11 6.86
N SER A 217 20.73 -0.11 7.70
CA SER A 217 19.92 -0.28 8.91
C SER A 217 18.48 -0.71 8.56
N VAL A 218 17.83 -0.03 7.63
CA VAL A 218 16.46 -0.37 7.20
C VAL A 218 16.43 -1.74 6.54
N LEU A 219 17.39 -2.05 5.66
CA LEU A 219 17.49 -3.33 4.98
C LEU A 219 17.56 -4.49 5.98
N ILE A 220 18.49 -4.42 6.92
CA ILE A 220 18.69 -5.49 7.92
C ILE A 220 17.48 -5.59 8.86
N LEU A 221 17.08 -4.48 9.47
CA LEU A 221 16.03 -4.49 10.48
C LEU A 221 14.69 -4.91 9.89
N GLN A 222 14.35 -4.44 8.70
CA GLN A 222 13.09 -4.76 8.05
C GLN A 222 13.02 -6.22 7.60
N VAL A 223 14.08 -6.74 6.96
CA VAL A 223 14.11 -8.15 6.54
C VAL A 223 14.02 -9.06 7.75
N VAL A 224 14.80 -8.78 8.80
CA VAL A 224 14.78 -9.60 10.03
C VAL A 224 13.41 -9.51 10.71
N ALA A 225 12.87 -8.30 10.91
CA ALA A 225 11.58 -8.13 11.57
C ALA A 225 10.45 -8.83 10.82
N ALA A 226 10.37 -8.65 9.49
CA ALA A 226 9.33 -9.27 8.67
C ALA A 226 9.50 -10.79 8.59
N ALA A 227 10.74 -11.32 8.46
CA ALA A 227 11.00 -12.75 8.44
C ALA A 227 10.67 -13.41 9.79
N VAL A 228 11.03 -12.79 10.92
CA VAL A 228 10.69 -13.29 12.26
C VAL A 228 9.18 -13.26 12.48
N ALA A 229 8.50 -12.18 12.12
CA ALA A 229 7.04 -12.10 12.21
C ALA A 229 6.37 -13.17 11.34
N ALA A 230 6.81 -13.36 10.10
CA ALA A 230 6.28 -14.39 9.21
C ALA A 230 6.48 -15.80 9.78
N LYS A 231 7.66 -16.09 10.35
CA LYS A 231 7.96 -17.41 10.95
C LYS A 231 7.10 -17.70 12.17
N TYR A 232 7.08 -16.79 13.14
CA TYR A 232 6.47 -17.06 14.45
C TYR A 232 4.98 -16.74 14.49
N THR A 233 4.54 -15.69 13.83
CA THR A 233 3.12 -15.30 13.80
C THR A 233 2.38 -15.92 12.61
N GLY A 234 2.99 -15.86 11.42
CA GLY A 234 2.41 -16.40 10.20
C GLY A 234 2.59 -17.92 10.05
N LYS A 235 3.45 -18.54 10.86
CA LYS A 235 3.81 -19.98 10.81
C LYS A 235 4.35 -20.45 9.45
N TYR A 236 4.97 -19.54 8.71
CA TYR A 236 5.66 -19.86 7.45
C TYR A 236 6.96 -20.61 7.72
N GLU A 237 7.43 -21.36 6.72
CA GLU A 237 8.77 -21.93 6.79
C GLU A 237 9.85 -20.85 6.65
N TRP A 238 11.10 -21.12 7.12
CA TRP A 238 12.15 -20.11 7.11
C TRP A 238 12.47 -19.58 5.72
N HIS A 239 12.48 -20.45 4.71
CA HIS A 239 12.73 -20.05 3.32
C HIS A 239 11.64 -19.12 2.77
N GLU A 240 10.37 -19.35 3.15
CA GLU A 240 9.25 -18.47 2.81
C GLU A 240 9.32 -17.17 3.61
N SER A 241 9.64 -17.26 4.91
CA SER A 241 9.75 -16.10 5.81
C SER A 241 10.81 -15.10 5.35
N VAL A 242 11.97 -15.57 4.91
CA VAL A 242 13.02 -14.71 4.34
C VAL A 242 12.56 -14.10 3.03
N MET A 243 11.88 -14.85 2.14
CA MET A 243 11.31 -14.30 0.92
C MET A 243 10.30 -13.18 1.22
N ILE A 244 9.45 -13.37 2.24
CA ILE A 244 8.50 -12.35 2.70
C ILE A 244 9.27 -11.11 3.18
N GLY A 245 10.31 -11.28 3.99
CA GLY A 245 11.15 -10.18 4.46
C GLY A 245 11.79 -9.39 3.33
N LEU A 246 12.37 -10.07 2.34
CA LEU A 246 12.97 -9.45 1.16
C LEU A 246 11.91 -8.74 0.28
N GLY A 247 10.73 -9.34 0.15
CA GLY A 247 9.63 -8.74 -0.60
C GLY A 247 9.03 -7.49 0.03
N MET A 248 9.14 -7.35 1.35
CA MET A 248 8.68 -6.17 2.09
C MET A 248 9.66 -5.00 2.06
N LEU A 249 10.85 -5.15 1.45
CA LEU A 249 11.80 -4.05 1.26
C LEU A 249 11.34 -3.01 0.24
N GLY A 250 10.52 -3.43 -0.73
CA GLY A 250 10.05 -2.55 -1.81
C GLY A 250 9.19 -1.42 -1.25
N ARG A 251 9.69 -0.19 -1.37
CA ARG A 251 8.96 1.01 -1.02
C ARG A 251 8.27 1.57 -2.25
N ALA A 252 6.95 1.51 -2.24
CA ALA A 252 6.12 1.94 -3.34
C ALA A 252 6.04 3.47 -3.44
N GLU A 253 5.23 3.92 -4.37
CA GLU A 253 4.97 5.33 -4.69
C GLU A 253 4.53 6.13 -3.46
N LEU A 254 3.84 5.50 -2.51
CA LEU A 254 3.36 6.13 -1.28
C LEU A 254 4.50 6.74 -0.45
N ALA A 255 5.64 6.04 -0.32
CA ALA A 255 6.78 6.55 0.44
C ALA A 255 7.34 7.84 -0.17
N PHE A 256 7.45 7.91 -1.49
CA PHE A 256 7.88 9.12 -2.20
C PHE A 256 6.87 10.27 -2.04
N ILE A 257 5.57 9.97 -2.07
CA ILE A 257 4.51 10.96 -1.83
C ILE A 257 4.62 11.52 -0.41
N VAL A 258 4.80 10.67 0.60
CA VAL A 258 4.95 11.08 2.00
C VAL A 258 6.15 12.00 2.19
N ILE A 259 7.32 11.64 1.63
CA ILE A 259 8.53 12.47 1.69
C ILE A 259 8.30 13.81 0.99
N ASN A 260 7.66 13.80 -0.19
CA ASN A 260 7.34 15.02 -0.91
C ASN A 260 6.39 15.94 -0.13
N ILE A 261 5.38 15.38 0.54
CA ILE A 261 4.47 16.14 1.40
C ILE A 261 5.24 16.77 2.58
N ALA A 262 6.09 15.98 3.23
CA ALA A 262 6.88 16.44 4.36
C ALA A 262 7.85 17.57 3.98
N TYR A 263 8.49 17.48 2.83
CA TYR A 263 9.45 18.47 2.36
C TYR A 263 8.76 19.70 1.74
N THR A 264 7.88 19.49 0.75
CA THR A 264 7.37 20.58 -0.09
C THR A 264 6.20 21.31 0.51
N GLN A 265 5.24 20.57 1.10
CA GLN A 265 3.99 21.18 1.55
C GLN A 265 4.08 21.67 3.00
N ASN A 266 4.73 20.89 3.84
CA ASN A 266 4.75 21.16 5.28
C ASN A 266 6.10 21.66 5.79
N GLN A 267 7.18 21.60 4.96
CA GLN A 267 8.52 22.02 5.33
C GLN A 267 9.02 21.42 6.67
N ILE A 268 8.62 20.16 6.94
CA ILE A 268 8.94 19.44 8.18
C ILE A 268 10.38 18.93 8.15
N ILE A 269 10.89 18.59 6.96
CA ILE A 269 12.24 18.05 6.78
C ILE A 269 13.12 19.03 5.98
N SER A 270 14.41 19.04 6.30
CA SER A 270 15.39 19.84 5.57
C SER A 270 15.69 19.25 4.19
N LEU A 271 16.37 20.03 3.34
CA LEU A 271 16.83 19.58 2.03
C LEU A 271 17.75 18.34 2.15
N GLU A 272 18.70 18.36 3.09
CA GLU A 272 19.60 17.21 3.32
C GLU A 272 18.83 15.94 3.74
N GLN A 273 17.87 16.08 4.65
CA GLN A 273 17.00 14.97 5.07
C GLN A 273 16.18 14.42 3.91
N PHE A 274 15.69 15.30 3.02
CA PHE A 274 15.00 14.91 1.80
C PHE A 274 15.90 14.06 0.90
N TYR A 275 17.17 14.45 0.67
CA TYR A 275 18.14 13.67 -0.10
C TYR A 275 18.44 12.33 0.54
N ILE A 276 18.64 12.29 1.86
CA ILE A 276 18.92 11.05 2.60
C ILE A 276 17.78 10.06 2.42
N LEU A 277 16.53 10.50 2.59
CA LEU A 277 15.35 9.65 2.47
C LEU A 277 15.14 9.16 1.03
N ILE A 278 15.20 10.05 0.04
CA ILE A 278 15.04 9.68 -1.38
C ILE A 278 16.14 8.71 -1.82
N GLY A 279 17.41 9.01 -1.49
CA GLY A 279 18.54 8.14 -1.82
C GLY A 279 18.40 6.75 -1.19
N THR A 280 17.98 6.69 0.07
CA THR A 280 17.73 5.43 0.78
C THR A 280 16.61 4.63 0.11
N LEU A 281 15.49 5.25 -0.24
CA LEU A 281 14.38 4.58 -0.93
C LEU A 281 14.79 4.05 -2.29
N PHE A 282 15.58 4.83 -3.03
CA PHE A 282 16.09 4.42 -4.33
C PHE A 282 16.97 3.17 -4.22
N LEU A 283 17.91 3.13 -3.26
CA LEU A 283 18.76 1.97 -3.02
C LEU A 283 17.97 0.75 -2.57
N LEU A 284 16.98 0.92 -1.68
CA LEU A 284 16.09 -0.17 -1.27
C LEU A 284 15.34 -0.75 -2.47
N ASN A 285 14.78 0.09 -3.32
CA ASN A 285 14.04 -0.35 -4.52
C ASN A 285 14.94 -1.08 -5.52
N LEU A 286 16.18 -0.65 -5.72
CA LEU A 286 17.17 -1.35 -6.55
C LEU A 286 17.55 -2.72 -5.98
N THR A 287 17.53 -2.85 -4.65
CA THR A 287 17.91 -4.10 -3.96
C THR A 287 16.83 -5.18 -4.10
N VAL A 288 15.54 -4.81 -4.21
CA VAL A 288 14.41 -5.77 -4.22
C VAL A 288 14.50 -6.82 -5.35
N PRO A 289 14.61 -6.45 -6.63
CA PRO A 289 14.68 -7.44 -7.71
C PRO A 289 15.87 -8.37 -7.55
N THR A 290 17.03 -7.82 -7.19
CA THR A 290 18.27 -8.55 -7.00
C THR A 290 18.16 -9.53 -5.83
N ALA A 291 17.58 -9.09 -4.71
CA ALA A 291 17.39 -9.91 -3.51
C ALA A 291 16.41 -11.07 -3.74
N ILE A 292 15.28 -10.81 -4.41
CA ILE A 292 14.30 -11.84 -4.77
C ILE A 292 14.93 -12.89 -5.71
N LYS A 293 15.65 -12.45 -6.74
CA LYS A 293 16.34 -13.33 -7.67
C LYS A 293 17.41 -14.16 -6.98
N TRP A 294 18.20 -13.55 -6.10
CA TRP A 294 19.23 -14.23 -5.31
C TRP A 294 18.65 -15.28 -4.36
N TRP A 295 17.51 -15.01 -3.70
CA TRP A 295 16.87 -15.93 -2.75
C TRP A 295 16.02 -17.01 -3.42
N LYS A 296 15.64 -16.86 -4.69
CA LYS A 296 14.79 -17.80 -5.43
C LYS A 296 15.26 -19.27 -5.38
N PRO A 297 16.54 -19.63 -5.61
CA PRO A 297 16.97 -21.03 -5.56
C PRO A 297 16.79 -21.64 -4.17
N TYR A 298 16.99 -20.86 -3.11
CA TYR A 298 16.78 -21.30 -1.72
C TYR A 298 15.28 -21.42 -1.41
N TYR A 299 14.47 -20.50 -1.91
CA TYR A 299 13.02 -20.54 -1.79
C TYR A 299 12.41 -21.75 -2.46
N LEU A 300 12.88 -22.15 -3.63
CA LEU A 300 12.43 -23.33 -4.37
C LEU A 300 13.05 -24.65 -3.86
N GLY A 301 13.84 -24.63 -2.80
CA GLY A 301 14.49 -25.84 -2.26
C GLY A 301 15.56 -26.44 -3.16
N LYS A 302 16.05 -25.71 -4.18
CA LYS A 302 17.15 -26.16 -5.05
C LYS A 302 18.49 -26.13 -4.36
N GLU A 303 18.69 -25.19 -3.46
CA GLU A 303 19.93 -25.00 -2.69
C GLU A 303 19.62 -24.92 -1.19
N GLN A 304 20.65 -25.23 -0.37
CA GLN A 304 20.55 -25.11 1.09
C GLN A 304 21.24 -23.85 1.55
N PHE A 305 20.63 -23.16 2.50
CA PHE A 305 21.23 -22.01 3.14
C PHE A 305 21.16 -22.14 4.67
N ARG A 306 22.32 -21.98 5.33
CA ARG A 306 22.43 -21.97 6.79
C ARG A 306 23.01 -20.65 7.25
N LEU A 307 22.40 -20.04 8.24
CA LEU A 307 22.87 -18.82 8.88
C LEU A 307 22.95 -19.05 10.40
N PHE A 308 24.11 -18.83 11.01
CA PHE A 308 24.34 -19.04 12.45
C PHE A 308 23.84 -20.40 12.98
N GLY A 309 23.99 -21.48 12.19
CA GLY A 309 23.53 -22.81 12.56
C GLY A 309 22.04 -23.09 12.31
N ILE A 310 21.25 -22.09 11.98
CA ILE A 310 19.82 -22.23 11.62
C ILE A 310 19.73 -22.58 10.16
N LEU A 311 19.02 -23.67 9.84
CA LEU A 311 18.74 -24.06 8.46
C LEU A 311 17.60 -23.19 7.93
N LEU A 312 17.91 -22.20 7.09
CA LEU A 312 16.93 -21.28 6.49
C LEU A 312 16.28 -21.85 5.22
N SER A 313 16.97 -22.75 4.52
CA SER A 313 16.42 -23.47 3.37
C SER A 313 16.91 -24.93 3.37
N ARG A 314 16.00 -25.88 3.16
CA ARG A 314 16.29 -27.30 3.04
C ARG A 314 16.17 -27.70 1.57
N LYS A 315 17.10 -28.54 1.11
CA LYS A 315 17.00 -29.10 -0.24
C LYS A 315 15.88 -30.15 -0.23
N GLU A 316 14.73 -29.81 -0.79
CA GLU A 316 13.60 -30.73 -0.96
C GLU A 316 13.17 -30.73 -2.44
N ASN A 317 13.06 -31.91 -3.03
CA ASN A 317 12.60 -32.08 -4.42
C ASN A 317 11.08 -31.93 -4.59
N ILE A 318 10.39 -31.31 -3.62
CA ILE A 318 8.91 -31.36 -3.48
C ILE A 318 8.18 -30.34 -4.38
N TYR A 319 8.89 -29.32 -4.90
CA TYR A 319 8.20 -28.22 -5.62
C TYR A 319 7.98 -28.46 -7.13
N GLN A 320 8.57 -29.49 -7.73
CA GLN A 320 8.28 -29.82 -9.12
C GLN A 320 6.91 -30.47 -9.34
N GLU A 321 6.38 -31.19 -8.35
CA GLU A 321 5.08 -31.86 -8.45
C GLU A 321 3.84 -30.95 -8.30
N LYS A 322 4.00 -29.76 -7.70
CA LYS A 322 2.88 -28.81 -7.50
C LYS A 322 2.72 -27.75 -8.60
N MET A 323 3.67 -27.65 -9.51
CA MET A 323 3.60 -26.70 -10.64
C MET A 323 3.10 -27.37 -11.93
N GLU A 324 3.01 -28.69 -11.97
CA GLU A 324 2.50 -29.48 -13.13
C GLU A 324 1.03 -29.92 -12.96
N LYS A 325 0.39 -29.61 -11.83
CA LYS A 325 -1.05 -29.78 -11.61
C LYS A 325 -1.74 -28.43 -11.51
#